data_b00969d3b034bd5d0cece97702c43e8c
#
_entry.id   b00969d3b034bd5d0cece97702c43e8c
#
_cell.length_a   1.000
_cell.length_b   1.000
_cell.length_c   1.000
_cell.angle_alpha   90.00
_cell.angle_beta   90.00
_cell.angle_gamma   90.00
#
_symmetry.space_group_name_H-M   'P 1'
#
loop_
_entity.id
_entity.type
_entity.pdbx_description
1 polymer ?
#
loop_
_entity_poly.entity_id
_entity_poly.type
_entity_poly.pdbx_seq_one_letter_code
_entity_poly.pdbx_strand_id
1 'polypeptide(L)'
;QRQMCIRDRVNPAFFGKKAEKIREDSRSMKILVIDGQGGGVGSQCIAQLKEERETDWEIWAVGSNSMATSAMLKAGADAAATGESAVVYNAQRADVILGPMGIAFAHSMMGEISPAMAAAVSGSEAKKLLIPMMRCHVQVMGVSPAPLSAYIAEAVAQLHKMNDRL
;
A
#
# COMPACT_ATOMS: atom_id res chain seq x y z
N GLN A 1 -49.54 9.84 -29.28
CA GLN A 1 -48.17 9.75 -28.74
C GLN A 1 -48.21 8.91 -27.46
N ARG A 2 -47.83 7.63 -27.56
CA ARG A 2 -47.70 6.73 -26.41
C ARG A 2 -46.25 6.70 -26.00
N GLN A 3 -45.95 7.30 -24.82
CA GLN A 3 -44.68 7.09 -24.12
C GLN A 3 -44.63 5.65 -23.63
N MET A 4 -43.73 4.89 -24.19
CA MET A 4 -43.45 3.51 -23.82
C MET A 4 -42.44 3.53 -22.66
N CYS A 5 -42.96 3.47 -21.42
CA CYS A 5 -42.13 3.23 -20.24
C CYS A 5 -41.69 1.78 -20.25
N ILE A 6 -40.43 1.54 -20.63
CA ILE A 6 -39.77 0.26 -20.40
C ILE A 6 -39.41 0.17 -18.92
N ARG A 7 -40.35 -0.37 -18.15
CA ARG A 7 -40.18 -0.73 -16.75
C ARG A 7 -40.27 -2.25 -16.66
N ASP A 8 -39.32 -2.94 -17.28
CA ASP A 8 -39.25 -4.38 -17.22
C ASP A 8 -38.18 -4.83 -16.24
N ARG A 9 -38.67 -5.19 -15.05
CA ARG A 9 -38.36 -6.39 -14.26
C ARG A 9 -36.93 -6.91 -14.37
N VAL A 10 -36.01 -6.19 -13.85
CA VAL A 10 -34.75 -6.78 -13.36
C VAL A 10 -34.98 -7.08 -11.88
N ASN A 11 -35.08 -8.36 -11.54
CA ASN A 11 -35.25 -8.80 -10.16
C ASN A 11 -33.99 -8.46 -9.37
N PRO A 12 -34.02 -7.48 -8.41
CA PRO A 12 -32.82 -7.04 -7.69
C PRO A 12 -32.20 -8.16 -6.83
N ALA A 13 -32.98 -9.17 -6.48
CA ALA A 13 -32.53 -10.28 -5.63
C ALA A 13 -31.59 -11.27 -6.36
N PHE A 14 -31.65 -11.31 -7.72
CA PHE A 14 -30.80 -12.23 -8.46
C PHE A 14 -29.40 -11.68 -8.72
N PHE A 15 -29.25 -10.36 -8.80
CA PHE A 15 -27.95 -9.69 -8.97
C PHE A 15 -27.21 -9.48 -7.65
N GLY A 16 -27.93 -9.28 -6.54
CA GLY A 16 -27.34 -9.02 -5.22
C GLY A 16 -26.51 -10.21 -4.71
N LYS A 17 -27.09 -11.39 -4.67
CA LYS A 17 -26.41 -12.59 -4.12
C LYS A 17 -25.25 -13.10 -4.98
N LYS A 18 -25.32 -12.93 -6.30
CA LYS A 18 -24.22 -13.35 -7.20
C LYS A 18 -23.09 -12.31 -7.23
N ALA A 19 -23.42 -11.03 -7.07
CA ALA A 19 -22.42 -9.95 -6.96
C ALA A 19 -21.71 -9.94 -5.60
N GLU A 20 -22.42 -10.26 -4.50
CA GLU A 20 -21.81 -10.46 -3.18
C GLU A 20 -20.91 -11.69 -3.16
N LYS A 21 -21.36 -12.83 -3.69
CA LYS A 21 -20.56 -14.06 -3.75
C LYS A 21 -19.34 -13.95 -4.68
N ILE A 22 -19.39 -13.11 -5.74
CA ILE A 22 -18.23 -12.81 -6.59
C ILE A 22 -17.27 -11.83 -5.89
N ARG A 23 -17.75 -11.01 -4.92
CA ARG A 23 -16.92 -10.11 -4.13
C ARG A 23 -16.24 -10.82 -2.95
N GLU A 24 -16.80 -11.90 -2.43
CA GLU A 24 -16.20 -12.71 -1.36
C GLU A 24 -15.13 -13.67 -1.88
N ASP A 25 -15.16 -14.06 -3.16
CA ASP A 25 -14.34 -15.16 -3.69
C ASP A 25 -13.01 -14.72 -4.37
N SER A 26 -12.65 -13.42 -4.36
CA SER A 26 -11.30 -12.94 -4.74
C SER A 26 -11.07 -11.49 -4.29
N ARG A 27 -10.99 -11.22 -3.00
CA ARG A 27 -10.55 -9.92 -2.52
C ARG A 27 -9.02 -9.87 -2.59
N SER A 28 -8.49 -9.21 -3.64
CA SER A 28 -7.05 -8.97 -3.73
C SER A 28 -6.56 -8.16 -2.54
N MET A 29 -5.45 -8.57 -1.92
CA MET A 29 -4.80 -7.82 -0.86
C MET A 29 -4.07 -6.61 -1.43
N LYS A 30 -4.47 -5.41 -1.02
CA LYS A 30 -3.89 -4.15 -1.48
C LYS A 30 -2.70 -3.76 -0.62
N ILE A 31 -1.51 -3.88 -1.19
CA ILE A 31 -0.25 -3.52 -0.56
C ILE A 31 0.16 -2.15 -1.08
N LEU A 32 0.11 -1.14 -0.21
CA LEU A 32 0.52 0.23 -0.52
C LEU A 32 1.96 0.45 -0.07
N VAL A 33 2.87 0.63 -1.02
CA VAL A 33 4.25 0.99 -0.75
C VAL A 33 4.40 2.51 -0.82
N ILE A 34 4.84 3.13 0.28
CA ILE A 34 5.07 4.57 0.37
C ILE A 34 6.55 4.83 0.59
N ASP A 35 7.14 5.75 -0.19
CA ASP A 35 8.52 6.19 -0.01
C ASP A 35 8.70 7.65 -0.45
N GLY A 36 9.85 8.23 -0.12
CA GLY A 36 10.26 9.58 -0.49
C GLY A 36 11.69 9.62 -1.02
N GLN A 37 12.25 10.83 -1.12
CA GLN A 37 13.60 11.08 -1.66
C GLN A 37 13.79 10.37 -3.01
N GLY A 38 14.76 9.47 -3.15
CA GLY A 38 15.01 8.73 -4.39
C GLY A 38 14.20 7.44 -4.56
N GLY A 39 13.30 7.09 -3.62
CA GLY A 39 12.48 5.87 -3.70
C GLY A 39 13.25 4.57 -3.54
N GLY A 40 14.44 4.62 -2.93
CA GLY A 40 15.36 3.49 -2.89
C GLY A 40 14.89 2.32 -2.01
N VAL A 41 14.20 2.61 -0.91
CA VAL A 41 13.61 1.57 -0.04
C VAL A 41 12.35 1.01 -0.69
N GLY A 42 11.45 1.88 -1.14
CA GLY A 42 10.21 1.49 -1.77
C GLY A 42 10.41 0.65 -3.04
N SER A 43 11.37 1.02 -3.89
CA SER A 43 11.68 0.25 -5.10
C SER A 43 12.22 -1.16 -4.79
N GLN A 44 13.07 -1.31 -3.77
CA GLN A 44 13.56 -2.62 -3.35
C GLN A 44 12.43 -3.47 -2.72
N CYS A 45 11.55 -2.85 -1.92
CA CYS A 45 10.36 -3.53 -1.42
C CYS A 45 9.49 -4.07 -2.57
N ILE A 46 9.21 -3.23 -3.58
CA ILE A 46 8.39 -3.64 -4.72
C ILE A 46 9.07 -4.74 -5.54
N ALA A 47 10.38 -4.65 -5.78
CA ALA A 47 11.11 -5.68 -6.50
C ALA A 47 10.96 -7.05 -5.79
N GLN A 48 11.16 -7.12 -4.48
CA GLN A 48 11.01 -8.34 -3.71
C GLN A 48 9.55 -8.84 -3.72
N LEU A 49 8.58 -7.93 -3.55
CA LEU A 49 7.16 -8.26 -3.64
C LEU A 49 6.78 -8.85 -5.01
N LYS A 50 7.40 -8.39 -6.10
CA LYS A 50 7.15 -8.92 -7.45
C LYS A 50 7.76 -10.30 -7.66
N GLU A 51 8.91 -10.58 -7.05
CA GLU A 51 9.56 -11.90 -7.12
C GLU A 51 8.77 -12.97 -6.35
N GLU A 52 8.19 -12.60 -5.20
CA GLU A 52 7.46 -13.51 -4.31
C GLU A 52 5.94 -13.34 -4.39
N ARG A 53 5.43 -12.70 -5.44
CA ARG A 53 4.04 -12.28 -5.56
C ARG A 53 3.06 -13.46 -5.53
N GLU A 54 2.11 -13.39 -4.62
CA GLU A 54 0.89 -14.17 -4.66
C GLU A 54 -0.07 -13.63 -5.75
N THR A 55 -0.94 -14.47 -6.26
CA THR A 55 -1.83 -14.12 -7.38
C THR A 55 -2.86 -13.05 -7.04
N ASP A 56 -3.17 -12.90 -5.76
CA ASP A 56 -4.17 -11.99 -5.20
C ASP A 56 -3.58 -10.69 -4.61
N TRP A 57 -2.27 -10.44 -4.76
CA TRP A 57 -1.66 -9.20 -4.33
C TRP A 57 -1.77 -8.10 -5.40
N GLU A 58 -2.25 -6.93 -4.99
CA GLU A 58 -2.26 -5.70 -5.78
C GLU A 58 -1.27 -4.70 -5.16
N ILE A 59 -0.18 -4.40 -5.88
CA ILE A 59 0.94 -3.59 -5.37
C ILE A 59 0.80 -2.17 -5.88
N TRP A 60 0.46 -1.25 -5.00
CA TRP A 60 0.37 0.18 -5.27
C TRP A 60 1.58 0.91 -4.72
N ALA A 61 2.04 1.95 -5.43
CA ALA A 61 3.14 2.80 -5.01
C ALA A 61 2.70 4.25 -4.89
N VAL A 62 3.07 4.90 -3.78
CA VAL A 62 2.88 6.35 -3.64
C VAL A 62 4.18 6.99 -3.19
N GLY A 63 4.76 7.82 -4.06
CA GLY A 63 5.92 8.64 -3.73
C GLY A 63 5.53 9.99 -3.14
N SER A 64 6.30 10.50 -2.17
CA SER A 64 6.19 11.89 -1.75
C SER A 64 6.53 12.86 -2.89
N ASN A 65 7.35 12.42 -3.84
CA ASN A 65 7.81 13.15 -5.01
C ASN A 65 7.81 12.25 -6.26
N SER A 66 7.97 12.85 -7.43
CA SER A 66 7.92 12.16 -8.73
C SER A 66 9.09 11.20 -8.96
N MET A 67 10.26 11.47 -8.36
CA MET A 67 11.43 10.60 -8.48
C MET A 67 11.18 9.28 -7.76
N ALA A 68 10.72 9.33 -6.52
CA ALA A 68 10.35 8.15 -5.74
C ALA A 68 9.23 7.35 -6.43
N THR A 69 8.18 8.04 -6.91
CA THR A 69 7.10 7.39 -7.67
C THR A 69 7.62 6.66 -8.91
N SER A 70 8.48 7.32 -9.69
CA SER A 70 9.05 6.74 -10.92
C SER A 70 9.94 5.55 -10.64
N ALA A 71 10.75 5.59 -9.57
CA ALA A 71 11.60 4.47 -9.15
C ALA A 71 10.75 3.25 -8.76
N MET A 72 9.71 3.45 -7.98
CA MET A 72 8.80 2.40 -7.53
C MET A 72 7.96 1.81 -8.68
N LEU A 73 7.50 2.66 -9.62
CA LEU A 73 6.78 2.19 -10.80
C LEU A 73 7.68 1.34 -11.70
N LYS A 74 8.93 1.76 -11.92
CA LYS A 74 9.92 0.96 -12.67
C LYS A 74 10.27 -0.36 -11.99
N ALA A 75 10.20 -0.44 -10.67
CA ALA A 75 10.39 -1.66 -9.92
C ALA A 75 9.23 -2.66 -10.07
N GLY A 76 8.10 -2.24 -10.67
CA GLY A 76 6.99 -3.11 -11.06
C GLY A 76 5.71 -2.93 -10.26
N ALA A 77 5.47 -1.79 -9.62
CA ALA A 77 4.17 -1.49 -9.02
C ALA A 77 3.06 -1.57 -10.08
N ASP A 78 1.89 -2.08 -9.70
CA ASP A 78 0.74 -2.22 -10.60
C ASP A 78 0.07 -0.86 -10.87
N ALA A 79 0.12 0.05 -9.88
CA ALA A 79 -0.32 1.43 -10.00
C ALA A 79 0.59 2.34 -9.17
N ALA A 80 0.72 3.60 -9.59
CA ALA A 80 1.51 4.57 -8.84
C ALA A 80 0.87 5.97 -8.86
N ALA A 81 1.07 6.70 -7.75
CA ALA A 81 0.62 8.08 -7.59
C ALA A 81 1.66 8.90 -6.83
N THR A 82 1.54 10.23 -6.84
CA THR A 82 2.53 11.14 -6.23
C THR A 82 1.87 12.16 -5.33
N GLY A 83 2.50 12.42 -4.20
CA GLY A 83 2.22 13.56 -3.33
C GLY A 83 1.23 13.28 -2.20
N GLU A 84 1.02 14.32 -1.39
CA GLU A 84 0.26 14.26 -0.14
C GLU A 84 -1.16 13.71 -0.33
N SER A 85 -1.89 14.27 -1.28
CA SER A 85 -3.27 13.84 -1.55
C SER A 85 -3.35 12.34 -1.92
N ALA A 86 -2.35 11.86 -2.67
CA ALA A 86 -2.26 10.44 -3.03
C ALA A 86 -1.99 9.56 -1.80
N VAL A 87 -1.10 9.97 -0.89
CA VAL A 87 -0.86 9.25 0.36
C VAL A 87 -2.13 9.20 1.21
N VAL A 88 -2.76 10.36 1.46
CA VAL A 88 -3.98 10.47 2.29
C VAL A 88 -5.11 9.62 1.72
N TYR A 89 -5.32 9.66 0.41
CA TYR A 89 -6.38 8.91 -0.26
C TYR A 89 -6.15 7.39 -0.20
N ASN A 90 -4.93 6.94 -0.50
CA ASN A 90 -4.64 5.51 -0.63
C ASN A 90 -4.37 4.82 0.71
N ALA A 91 -3.83 5.51 1.72
CA ALA A 91 -3.59 4.96 3.04
C ALA A 91 -4.87 4.41 3.70
N GLN A 92 -6.03 5.01 3.41
CA GLN A 92 -7.33 4.56 3.94
C GLN A 92 -7.95 3.37 3.16
N ARG A 93 -7.34 2.97 2.04
CA ARG A 93 -7.86 1.94 1.13
C ARG A 93 -6.96 0.72 1.02
N ALA A 94 -5.79 0.80 1.60
CA ALA A 94 -4.83 -0.30 1.65
C ALA A 94 -5.19 -1.29 2.77
N ASP A 95 -4.87 -2.55 2.55
CA ASP A 95 -4.91 -3.58 3.59
C ASP A 95 -3.57 -3.59 4.35
N VAL A 96 -2.47 -3.30 3.64
CA VAL A 96 -1.13 -3.19 4.21
C VAL A 96 -0.43 -1.93 3.69
N ILE A 97 0.27 -1.23 4.57
CA ILE A 97 1.20 -0.14 4.21
C ILE A 97 2.62 -0.63 4.49
N LEU A 98 3.49 -0.55 3.48
CA LEU A 98 4.90 -0.94 3.55
C LEU A 98 5.79 0.26 3.17
N GLY A 99 6.89 0.46 3.86
CA GLY A 99 7.86 1.50 3.54
C GLY A 99 8.83 1.79 4.67
N PRO A 100 9.75 2.74 4.49
CA PRO A 100 10.64 3.17 5.56
C PRO A 100 9.84 3.79 6.70
N MET A 101 10.24 3.54 7.94
CA MET A 101 9.50 4.02 9.12
C MET A 101 9.26 5.54 9.12
N GLY A 102 10.09 6.29 8.41
CA GLY A 102 9.95 7.75 8.29
C GLY A 102 8.60 8.19 7.72
N ILE A 103 7.88 7.37 6.95
CA ILE A 103 6.56 7.74 6.40
C ILE A 103 5.50 8.00 7.50
N ALA A 104 5.72 7.49 8.70
CA ALA A 104 4.82 7.69 9.84
C ALA A 104 5.21 8.90 10.72
N PHE A 105 6.30 9.61 10.40
CA PHE A 105 6.80 10.74 11.18
C PHE A 105 6.72 12.04 10.37
N ALA A 106 5.97 13.01 10.89
CA ALA A 106 5.89 14.34 10.29
C ALA A 106 7.29 14.98 10.16
N HIS A 107 7.51 15.64 9.03
CA HIS A 107 8.75 16.33 8.67
C HIS A 107 9.97 15.42 8.49
N SER A 108 9.80 14.12 8.48
CA SER A 108 10.88 13.19 8.09
C SER A 108 11.28 13.36 6.63
N MET A 109 12.38 12.73 6.23
CA MET A 109 12.93 12.81 4.87
C MET A 109 13.17 14.27 4.42
N MET A 110 13.75 15.09 5.31
CA MET A 110 14.03 16.52 5.06
C MET A 110 12.75 17.35 4.79
N GLY A 111 11.63 16.98 5.41
CA GLY A 111 10.36 17.70 5.27
C GLY A 111 9.45 17.17 4.16
N GLU A 112 9.85 16.15 3.42
CA GLU A 112 8.98 15.59 2.37
C GLU A 112 7.71 14.94 2.91
N ILE A 113 7.76 14.39 4.13
CA ILE A 113 6.58 13.81 4.77
C ILE A 113 5.88 14.91 5.58
N SER A 114 4.75 15.37 5.06
CA SER A 114 3.92 16.35 5.74
C SER A 114 3.21 15.76 6.96
N PRO A 115 2.74 16.61 7.91
CA PRO A 115 1.90 16.13 9.01
C PRO A 115 0.65 15.38 8.56
N ALA A 116 0.02 15.78 7.45
CA ALA A 116 -1.15 15.12 6.90
C ALA A 116 -0.81 13.71 6.37
N MET A 117 0.32 13.56 5.69
CA MET A 117 0.81 12.25 5.23
C MET A 117 1.08 11.32 6.42
N ALA A 118 1.85 11.79 7.41
CA ALA A 118 2.18 11.00 8.60
C ALA A 118 0.92 10.58 9.37
N ALA A 119 -0.03 11.51 9.54
CA ALA A 119 -1.32 11.22 10.19
C ALA A 119 -2.15 10.20 9.40
N ALA A 120 -2.18 10.31 8.07
CA ALA A 120 -2.91 9.35 7.24
C ALA A 120 -2.31 7.93 7.32
N VAL A 121 -0.98 7.82 7.33
CA VAL A 121 -0.29 6.54 7.48
C VAL A 121 -0.52 5.95 8.87
N SER A 122 -0.25 6.71 9.93
CA SER A 122 -0.36 6.23 11.31
C SER A 122 -1.79 5.93 11.73
N GLY A 123 -2.76 6.75 11.29
CA GLY A 123 -4.18 6.61 11.59
C GLY A 123 -4.97 5.65 10.70
N SER A 124 -4.36 5.08 9.65
CA SER A 124 -4.99 4.10 8.78
C SER A 124 -5.31 2.80 9.55
N GLU A 125 -6.36 2.09 9.17
CA GLU A 125 -6.66 0.73 9.66
C GLU A 125 -5.75 -0.34 9.04
N ALA A 126 -5.05 -0.02 7.95
CA ALA A 126 -4.10 -0.91 7.29
C ALA A 126 -3.03 -1.42 8.27
N LYS A 127 -2.56 -2.64 8.10
CA LYS A 127 -1.37 -3.14 8.80
C LYS A 127 -0.13 -2.39 8.31
N LYS A 128 0.65 -1.81 9.22
CA LYS A 128 1.89 -1.10 8.88
C LYS A 128 3.08 -2.04 9.05
N LEU A 129 3.82 -2.28 7.97
CA LEU A 129 5.11 -2.97 7.97
C LEU A 129 6.19 -1.92 7.69
N LEU A 130 6.78 -1.40 8.75
CA LEU A 130 7.70 -0.26 8.66
C LEU A 130 9.15 -0.73 8.75
N ILE A 131 9.92 -0.47 7.70
CA ILE A 131 11.34 -0.77 7.64
C ILE A 131 12.11 0.21 8.55
N PRO A 132 12.85 -0.28 9.55
CA PRO A 132 13.58 0.56 10.49
C PRO A 132 14.81 1.18 9.81
N MET A 133 14.68 2.42 9.34
CA MET A 133 15.79 3.20 8.79
C MET A 133 16.30 4.19 9.84
N MET A 134 17.54 4.02 10.28
CA MET A 134 18.18 4.81 11.35
C MET A 134 18.50 6.28 10.95
N ARG A 135 17.95 6.78 9.84
CA ARG A 135 18.29 8.12 9.30
C ARG A 135 17.42 9.28 9.82
N CYS A 136 16.36 8.98 10.58
CA CYS A 136 15.37 9.99 10.98
C CYS A 136 15.47 10.40 12.46
N HIS A 137 16.65 10.32 13.09
CA HIS A 137 16.85 10.58 14.52
C HIS A 137 15.92 9.73 15.43
N VAL A 138 15.42 8.61 14.91
CA VAL A 138 14.59 7.66 15.65
C VAL A 138 15.37 6.38 15.83
N GLN A 139 15.47 5.92 17.06
CA GLN A 139 16.04 4.63 17.39
C GLN A 139 14.93 3.71 17.92
N VAL A 140 14.78 2.54 17.32
CA VAL A 140 13.81 1.53 17.77
C VAL A 140 14.55 0.57 18.71
N MET A 141 14.14 0.52 19.97
CA MET A 141 14.71 -0.39 20.95
C MET A 141 14.36 -1.83 20.60
N GLY A 142 15.31 -2.73 20.80
CA GLY A 142 15.11 -4.16 20.48
C GLY A 142 15.33 -4.55 19.02
N VAL A 143 15.55 -3.60 18.12
CA VAL A 143 15.88 -3.87 16.72
C VAL A 143 17.42 -3.92 16.57
N SER A 144 17.95 -5.06 16.19
CA SER A 144 19.37 -5.20 15.84
C SER A 144 19.63 -4.67 14.43
N PRO A 145 20.76 -3.99 14.18
CA PRO A 145 21.14 -3.56 12.84
C PRO A 145 21.22 -4.75 11.87
N ALA A 146 20.55 -4.64 10.73
CA ALA A 146 20.56 -5.62 9.68
C ALA A 146 20.61 -4.94 8.30
N PRO A 147 21.03 -5.65 7.24
CA PRO A 147 20.91 -5.15 5.87
C PRO A 147 19.44 -4.87 5.49
N LEU A 148 19.24 -3.87 4.62
CA LEU A 148 17.89 -3.53 4.14
C LEU A 148 17.15 -4.74 3.57
N SER A 149 17.85 -5.59 2.80
CA SER A 149 17.29 -6.82 2.23
C SER A 149 16.72 -7.79 3.28
N ALA A 150 17.34 -7.88 4.46
CA ALA A 150 16.84 -8.73 5.54
C ALA A 150 15.51 -8.22 6.12
N TYR A 151 15.39 -6.90 6.32
CA TYR A 151 14.13 -6.29 6.76
C TYR A 151 13.02 -6.43 5.73
N ILE A 152 13.37 -6.30 4.43
CA ILE A 152 12.40 -6.49 3.35
C ILE A 152 11.92 -7.94 3.31
N ALA A 153 12.84 -8.90 3.38
CA ALA A 153 12.49 -10.33 3.40
C ALA A 153 11.59 -10.68 4.60
N GLU A 154 11.87 -10.10 5.78
CA GLU A 154 11.00 -10.27 6.95
C GLU A 154 9.61 -9.68 6.72
N ALA A 155 9.51 -8.48 6.12
CA ALA A 155 8.24 -7.85 5.80
C ALA A 155 7.42 -8.70 4.82
N VAL A 156 8.03 -9.24 3.77
CA VAL A 156 7.37 -10.13 2.80
C VAL A 156 6.93 -11.43 3.46
N ALA A 157 7.76 -12.03 4.32
CA ALA A 157 7.36 -13.20 5.10
C ALA A 157 6.15 -12.94 6.03
N GLN A 158 6.00 -11.71 6.55
CA GLN A 158 4.80 -11.34 7.31
C GLN A 158 3.57 -11.21 6.42
N LEU A 159 3.72 -10.73 5.17
CA LEU A 159 2.61 -10.66 4.20
C LEU A 159 2.07 -12.06 3.85
N HIS A 160 2.93 -13.02 3.57
CA HIS A 160 2.49 -14.41 3.34
C HIS A 160 1.69 -14.97 4.51
N LYS A 161 2.16 -14.77 5.76
CA LYS A 161 1.42 -15.21 6.95
C LYS A 161 0.07 -14.49 7.15
N MET A 162 -0.10 -13.32 6.58
CA MET A 162 -1.38 -12.59 6.62
C MET A 162 -2.33 -13.16 5.58
N ASN A 163 -1.83 -13.48 4.40
CA ASN A 163 -2.61 -14.09 3.32
C ASN A 163 -3.21 -15.44 3.73
N ASP A 164 -2.43 -16.28 4.42
CA ASP A 164 -2.87 -17.58 4.94
C ASP A 164 -4.02 -17.52 5.96
N ARG A 165 -4.39 -16.31 6.43
CA ARG A 165 -5.41 -16.10 7.47
C ARG A 165 -6.71 -15.46 6.97
N LEU A 166 -6.74 -15.10 5.68
CA LEU A 166 -7.91 -14.54 5.00
C LEU A 166 -8.68 -15.64 4.29
#